data_1e680f788ddb8fb06aebdd6dee981546
#
_entry.id   1e680f788ddb8fb06aebdd6dee981546
#
_cell.length_a   1.000
_cell.length_b   1.000
_cell.length_c   1.000
_cell.angle_alpha   90.00
_cell.angle_beta   90.00
_cell.angle_gamma   90.00
#
_symmetry.space_group_name_H-M   'P 1'
#
loop_
_entity.id
_entity.type
_entity.pdbx_description
1 polymer ?
#
loop_
_entity_poly.entity_id
_entity_poly.type
_entity_poly.pdbx_seq_one_letter_code
_entity_poly.pdbx_strand_id
1 'polypeptide(L)'
;MLKWTELAYDFYQQGYDVLLFDHRGQGYSQRIIPQKGHLDEFRFYIDDMAKIIEKTTALYSYQAQYILAHSLGALISTYYLANYDHHIKKAVLSSPFFGVPMKHPLRDEIIIATMMAFGQGHRYVFGKGHYKPADLNLNELSHSKTRMKWMNRVNRKRAAIHLGGPTFRWVHLCLNAIKALPKIIPRVEIPVLILQAEKEKIVDNKNLEKLTALFPHAESMLVPQAKHEILFEKDN
;
A
#
# COMPACT_ATOMS: atom_id res chain seq x y z
N MET A 1 -10.40 3.03 -0.80
CA MET A 1 -11.34 3.16 -1.95
C MET A 1 -11.63 4.62 -2.31
N LEU A 2 -12.28 5.43 -1.46
CA LEU A 2 -12.67 6.80 -1.81
C LEU A 2 -11.54 7.71 -2.34
N LYS A 3 -10.32 7.54 -1.88
CA LYS A 3 -9.15 8.29 -2.35
C LYS A 3 -8.91 8.16 -3.86
N TRP A 4 -9.22 7.01 -4.44
CA TRP A 4 -8.92 6.65 -5.82
C TRP A 4 -10.07 6.87 -6.80
N THR A 5 -11.14 7.58 -6.40
CA THR A 5 -12.32 7.76 -7.24
C THR A 5 -12.04 8.59 -8.49
N GLU A 6 -11.17 9.60 -8.43
CA GLU A 6 -10.71 10.38 -9.59
C GLU A 6 -9.99 9.47 -10.59
N LEU A 7 -8.96 8.76 -10.13
CA LEU A 7 -8.20 7.82 -10.96
C LEU A 7 -9.07 6.71 -11.57
N ALA A 8 -10.01 6.16 -10.77
CA ALA A 8 -10.94 5.16 -11.28
C ALA A 8 -11.86 5.71 -12.37
N TYR A 9 -12.31 6.95 -12.23
CA TYR A 9 -13.09 7.63 -13.26
C TYR A 9 -12.29 7.84 -14.55
N ASP A 10 -11.02 8.23 -14.45
CA ASP A 10 -10.15 8.42 -15.61
C ASP A 10 -9.95 7.10 -16.38
N PHE A 11 -9.72 5.97 -15.68
CA PHE A 11 -9.67 4.66 -16.31
C PHE A 11 -11.01 4.25 -16.93
N TYR A 12 -12.11 4.51 -16.24
CA TYR A 12 -13.44 4.24 -16.79
C TYR A 12 -13.69 5.01 -18.09
N GLN A 13 -13.29 6.27 -18.18
CA GLN A 13 -13.38 7.07 -19.43
C GLN A 13 -12.52 6.49 -20.57
N GLN A 14 -11.50 5.71 -20.25
CA GLN A 14 -10.66 4.98 -21.22
C GLN A 14 -11.21 3.59 -21.56
N GLY A 15 -12.39 3.23 -21.07
CA GLY A 15 -13.05 1.95 -21.36
C GLY A 15 -12.64 0.79 -20.47
N TYR A 16 -12.02 1.05 -19.31
CA TYR A 16 -11.71 0.03 -18.33
C TYR A 16 -12.80 -0.11 -17.27
N ASP A 17 -13.15 -1.33 -16.94
CA ASP A 17 -13.82 -1.60 -15.68
C ASP A 17 -12.80 -1.53 -14.52
N VAL A 18 -13.14 -0.87 -13.43
CA VAL A 18 -12.22 -0.65 -12.31
C VAL A 18 -12.74 -1.28 -11.04
N LEU A 19 -12.00 -2.27 -10.53
CA LEU A 19 -12.26 -2.88 -9.23
C LEU A 19 -11.47 -2.16 -8.14
N LEU A 20 -12.17 -1.50 -7.22
CA LEU A 20 -11.60 -0.88 -6.03
C LEU A 20 -12.15 -1.52 -4.77
N PHE A 21 -11.29 -1.80 -3.80
CA PHE A 21 -11.70 -2.29 -2.49
C PHE A 21 -10.85 -1.69 -1.36
N ASP A 22 -11.42 -1.62 -0.16
CA ASP A 22 -10.67 -1.26 1.03
C ASP A 22 -10.08 -2.53 1.65
N HIS A 23 -8.78 -2.55 1.86
CA HIS A 23 -8.13 -3.65 2.57
C HIS A 23 -8.70 -3.79 3.99
N ARG A 24 -8.69 -5.01 4.52
CA ARG A 24 -9.00 -5.30 5.92
C ARG A 24 -8.32 -4.29 6.85
N GLY A 25 -9.06 -3.76 7.80
CA GLY A 25 -8.57 -2.75 8.73
C GLY A 25 -8.57 -1.32 8.18
N GLN A 26 -8.95 -1.09 6.91
CA GLN A 26 -8.96 0.22 6.27
C GLN A 26 -10.34 0.57 5.71
N GLY A 27 -10.56 1.86 5.47
CA GLY A 27 -11.79 2.37 4.89
C GLY A 27 -13.05 1.87 5.59
N TYR A 28 -13.98 1.29 4.83
CA TYR A 28 -15.20 0.66 5.34
C TYR A 28 -15.06 -0.84 5.61
N SER A 29 -13.92 -1.44 5.33
CA SER A 29 -13.68 -2.85 5.63
C SER A 29 -13.58 -3.09 7.14
N GLN A 30 -13.91 -4.33 7.54
CA GLN A 30 -13.91 -4.74 8.94
C GLN A 30 -12.58 -4.41 9.62
N ARG A 31 -12.65 -3.92 10.84
CA ARG A 31 -11.52 -3.57 11.70
C ARG A 31 -11.53 -4.40 12.97
N ILE A 32 -10.37 -4.96 13.31
CA ILE A 32 -10.18 -5.67 14.59
C ILE A 32 -10.16 -4.64 15.73
N ILE A 33 -9.46 -3.53 15.53
CA ILE A 33 -9.37 -2.44 16.52
C ILE A 33 -9.77 -1.13 15.82
N PRO A 34 -10.80 -0.42 16.31
CA PRO A 34 -11.22 0.85 15.72
C PRO A 34 -10.09 1.85 15.58
N GLN A 35 -10.01 2.54 14.46
CA GLN A 35 -9.03 3.60 14.14
C GLN A 35 -7.56 3.19 14.18
N LYS A 36 -7.21 1.92 14.35
CA LYS A 36 -5.81 1.46 14.31
C LYS A 36 -5.51 0.73 13.01
N GLY A 37 -4.35 1.01 12.43
CA GLY A 37 -3.73 0.13 11.46
C GLY A 37 -3.27 -1.12 12.21
N HIS A 38 -4.12 -2.15 12.26
CA HIS A 38 -3.87 -3.40 12.96
C HIS A 38 -4.27 -4.60 12.10
N LEU A 39 -3.51 -5.67 12.22
CA LEU A 39 -3.73 -6.93 11.53
C LEU A 39 -3.15 -8.06 12.38
N ASP A 40 -3.77 -9.24 12.36
CA ASP A 40 -3.25 -10.41 13.08
C ASP A 40 -2.21 -11.18 12.27
N GLU A 41 -2.43 -11.34 10.96
CA GLU A 41 -1.53 -12.04 10.04
C GLU A 41 -1.47 -11.32 8.69
N PHE A 42 -0.25 -11.15 8.13
CA PHE A 42 -0.08 -10.45 6.85
C PHE A 42 -0.77 -11.19 5.70
N ARG A 43 -0.84 -12.52 5.74
CA ARG A 43 -1.51 -13.34 4.72
C ARG A 43 -2.97 -12.96 4.51
N PHE A 44 -3.68 -12.46 5.53
CA PHE A 44 -5.08 -12.06 5.39
C PHE A 44 -5.31 -10.97 4.35
N TYR A 45 -4.33 -10.07 4.14
CA TYR A 45 -4.41 -9.11 3.04
C TYR A 45 -4.38 -9.79 1.68
N ILE A 46 -3.55 -10.82 1.54
CA ILE A 46 -3.34 -11.52 0.28
C ILE A 46 -4.55 -12.40 -0.03
N ASP A 47 -5.02 -13.15 0.99
CA ASP A 47 -6.20 -14.04 0.87
C ASP A 47 -7.46 -13.23 0.52
N ASP A 48 -7.66 -12.06 1.15
CA ASP A 48 -8.79 -11.18 0.85
C ASP A 48 -8.71 -10.67 -0.59
N MET A 49 -7.54 -10.24 -1.04
CA MET A 49 -7.32 -9.79 -2.42
C MET A 49 -7.62 -10.92 -3.42
N ALA A 50 -7.10 -12.11 -3.19
CA ALA A 50 -7.33 -13.29 -4.04
C ALA A 50 -8.83 -13.60 -4.15
N LYS A 51 -9.54 -13.67 -3.03
CA LYS A 51 -11.00 -13.93 -3.00
C LYS A 51 -11.81 -12.86 -3.72
N ILE A 52 -11.43 -11.58 -3.60
CA ILE A 52 -12.13 -10.46 -4.26
C ILE A 52 -11.92 -10.56 -5.78
N ILE A 53 -10.68 -10.79 -6.23
CA ILE A 53 -10.38 -10.93 -7.65
C ILE A 53 -11.11 -12.15 -8.23
N GLU A 54 -11.02 -13.32 -7.59
CA GLU A 54 -11.69 -14.55 -7.99
C GLU A 54 -13.20 -14.34 -8.17
N LYS A 55 -13.87 -13.78 -7.15
CA LYS A 55 -15.31 -13.51 -7.20
C LYS A 55 -15.68 -12.54 -8.32
N THR A 56 -14.89 -11.51 -8.54
CA THR A 56 -15.15 -10.52 -9.60
C THR A 56 -14.93 -11.14 -10.98
N THR A 57 -13.87 -11.92 -11.14
CA THR A 57 -13.55 -12.62 -12.39
C THR A 57 -14.63 -13.67 -12.74
N ALA A 58 -15.19 -14.34 -11.75
CA ALA A 58 -16.28 -15.31 -11.96
C ALA A 58 -17.59 -14.66 -12.46
N LEU A 59 -17.79 -13.38 -12.18
CA LEU A 59 -19.00 -12.65 -12.60
C LEU A 59 -18.89 -12.04 -14.02
N TYR A 60 -17.69 -11.79 -14.49
CA TYR A 60 -17.44 -11.05 -15.72
C TYR A 60 -16.33 -11.72 -16.54
N SER A 61 -16.52 -11.80 -17.86
CA SER A 61 -15.51 -12.30 -18.79
C SER A 61 -14.63 -11.16 -19.29
N TYR A 62 -13.46 -10.99 -18.68
CA TYR A 62 -12.49 -9.97 -19.11
C TYR A 62 -11.45 -10.55 -20.07
N GLN A 63 -11.13 -9.82 -21.13
CA GLN A 63 -10.06 -10.19 -22.07
C GLN A 63 -8.67 -10.07 -21.43
N ALA A 64 -8.48 -9.08 -20.58
CA ALA A 64 -7.23 -8.82 -19.86
C ALA A 64 -7.51 -8.16 -18.51
N GLN A 65 -6.66 -8.47 -17.54
CA GLN A 65 -6.71 -7.91 -16.19
C GLN A 65 -5.35 -7.34 -15.84
N TYR A 66 -5.35 -6.20 -15.17
CA TYR A 66 -4.16 -5.45 -14.76
C TYR A 66 -4.24 -5.07 -13.30
N ILE A 67 -3.08 -4.90 -12.66
CA ILE A 67 -2.99 -4.36 -11.29
C ILE A 67 -2.31 -2.99 -11.35
N LEU A 68 -2.95 -1.99 -10.74
CA LEU A 68 -2.33 -0.74 -10.35
C LEU A 68 -2.38 -0.67 -8.82
N ALA A 69 -1.23 -0.74 -8.20
CA ALA A 69 -1.11 -0.81 -6.75
C ALA A 69 -0.18 0.26 -6.20
N HIS A 70 -0.53 0.85 -5.05
CA HIS A 70 0.24 1.91 -4.42
C HIS A 70 0.66 1.51 -3.00
N SER A 71 1.91 1.78 -2.66
CA SER A 71 2.45 1.65 -1.29
C SER A 71 2.23 0.25 -0.70
N LEU A 72 1.46 0.12 0.39
CA LEU A 72 1.08 -1.18 0.98
C LEU A 72 0.39 -2.10 -0.04
N GLY A 73 -0.46 -1.53 -0.90
CA GLY A 73 -1.11 -2.30 -1.96
C GLY A 73 -0.11 -2.96 -2.90
N ALA A 74 1.01 -2.30 -3.21
CA ALA A 74 2.08 -2.88 -4.03
C ALA A 74 2.77 -4.07 -3.33
N LEU A 75 3.03 -3.98 -2.01
CA LEU A 75 3.56 -5.10 -1.24
C LEU A 75 2.59 -6.29 -1.26
N ILE A 76 1.30 -6.05 -1.01
CA ILE A 76 0.25 -7.09 -1.04
C ILE A 76 0.15 -7.72 -2.43
N SER A 77 0.13 -6.89 -3.49
CA SER A 77 0.03 -7.37 -4.88
C SER A 77 1.23 -8.21 -5.29
N THR A 78 2.44 -7.87 -4.85
CA THR A 78 3.65 -8.68 -5.10
C THR A 78 3.49 -10.09 -4.51
N TYR A 79 2.98 -10.19 -3.29
CA TYR A 79 2.71 -11.49 -2.67
C TYR A 79 1.59 -12.25 -3.36
N TYR A 80 0.52 -11.57 -3.77
CA TYR A 80 -0.57 -12.19 -4.53
C TYR A 80 -0.06 -12.77 -5.85
N LEU A 81 0.65 -11.98 -6.64
CA LEU A 81 1.21 -12.38 -7.94
C LEU A 81 2.21 -13.54 -7.83
N ALA A 82 2.91 -13.66 -6.70
CA ALA A 82 3.89 -14.71 -6.49
C ALA A 82 3.30 -16.03 -5.96
N ASN A 83 2.11 -16.01 -5.34
CA ASN A 83 1.62 -17.17 -4.56
C ASN A 83 0.27 -17.71 -5.02
N TYR A 84 -0.45 -17.00 -5.89
CA TYR A 84 -1.77 -17.41 -6.38
C TYR A 84 -1.78 -17.55 -7.89
N ASP A 85 -2.57 -18.49 -8.38
CA ASP A 85 -2.90 -18.55 -9.80
C ASP A 85 -3.76 -17.33 -10.17
N HIS A 86 -3.44 -16.69 -11.28
CA HIS A 86 -4.11 -15.45 -11.70
C HIS A 86 -4.06 -15.23 -13.21
N HIS A 87 -4.96 -14.37 -13.71
CA HIS A 87 -5.03 -13.96 -15.11
C HIS A 87 -4.48 -12.54 -15.35
N ILE A 88 -3.78 -11.99 -14.38
CA ILE A 88 -3.18 -10.64 -14.46
C ILE A 88 -2.09 -10.65 -15.53
N LYS A 89 -2.17 -9.70 -16.47
CA LYS A 89 -1.23 -9.59 -17.60
C LYS A 89 -0.03 -8.69 -17.30
N LYS A 90 -0.24 -7.61 -16.55
CA LYS A 90 0.81 -6.65 -16.16
C LYS A 90 0.44 -6.00 -14.82
N ALA A 91 1.45 -5.50 -14.12
CA ALA A 91 1.25 -4.72 -12.90
C ALA A 91 2.04 -3.41 -12.91
N VAL A 92 1.47 -2.37 -12.32
CA VAL A 92 2.14 -1.11 -12.01
C VAL A 92 2.17 -0.96 -10.49
N LEU A 93 3.37 -0.83 -9.93
CA LEU A 93 3.61 -0.68 -8.50
C LEU A 93 4.12 0.74 -8.21
N SER A 94 3.25 1.60 -7.71
CA SER A 94 3.55 3.01 -7.42
C SER A 94 4.03 3.16 -5.99
N SER A 95 5.21 3.75 -5.79
CA SER A 95 5.85 3.97 -4.47
C SER A 95 5.75 2.74 -3.56
N PRO A 96 6.23 1.55 -3.98
CA PRO A 96 5.97 0.29 -3.29
C PRO A 96 6.52 0.31 -1.86
N PHE A 97 5.75 -0.22 -0.90
CA PHE A 97 6.17 -0.35 0.49
C PHE A 97 7.14 -1.52 0.67
N PHE A 98 8.33 -1.39 0.09
CA PHE A 98 9.41 -2.38 0.13
C PHE A 98 10.49 -2.07 1.16
N GLY A 99 10.29 -1.03 1.96
CA GLY A 99 11.16 -0.64 3.06
C GLY A 99 10.43 0.23 4.08
N VAL A 100 10.73 0.02 5.35
CA VAL A 100 10.24 0.87 6.44
C VAL A 100 11.33 1.87 6.80
N PRO A 101 11.08 3.19 6.74
CA PRO A 101 12.06 4.17 7.15
C PRO A 101 12.26 4.11 8.66
N MET A 102 13.43 3.67 9.08
CA MET A 102 13.84 3.60 10.48
C MET A 102 15.10 4.42 10.70
N LYS A 103 15.07 5.28 11.71
CA LYS A 103 16.26 6.08 12.09
C LYS A 103 17.36 5.20 12.68
N HIS A 104 16.98 4.19 13.44
CA HIS A 104 17.88 3.25 14.10
C HIS A 104 17.34 1.81 13.94
N PRO A 105 17.53 1.16 12.77
CA PRO A 105 16.84 -0.09 12.43
C PRO A 105 16.96 -1.18 13.49
N LEU A 106 18.17 -1.46 13.97
CA LEU A 106 18.39 -2.51 14.97
C LEU A 106 17.65 -2.23 16.29
N ARG A 107 17.75 -1.00 16.80
CA ARG A 107 17.04 -0.59 18.02
C ARG A 107 15.54 -0.67 17.84
N ASP A 108 15.05 -0.17 16.72
CA ASP A 108 13.60 -0.08 16.45
C ASP A 108 13.00 -1.49 16.28
N GLU A 109 13.73 -2.42 15.64
CA GLU A 109 13.33 -3.82 15.56
C GLU A 109 13.32 -4.52 16.93
N ILE A 110 14.33 -4.26 17.80
CA ILE A 110 14.36 -4.80 19.16
C ILE A 110 13.14 -4.30 19.95
N ILE A 111 12.81 -3.00 19.84
CA ILE A 111 11.62 -2.43 20.49
C ILE A 111 10.36 -3.14 20.01
N ILE A 112 10.19 -3.31 18.70
CA ILE A 112 9.04 -3.99 18.12
C ILE A 112 8.94 -5.43 18.61
N ALA A 113 10.04 -6.18 18.59
CA ALA A 113 10.10 -7.56 19.07
C ALA A 113 9.74 -7.66 20.56
N THR A 114 10.27 -6.75 21.38
CA THR A 114 9.97 -6.67 22.81
C THR A 114 8.48 -6.41 23.05
N MET A 115 7.90 -5.43 22.35
CA MET A 115 6.46 -5.14 22.47
C MET A 115 5.59 -6.33 22.03
N MET A 116 6.02 -7.09 21.03
CA MET A 116 5.35 -8.33 20.62
C MET A 116 5.46 -9.40 21.70
N ALA A 117 6.65 -9.65 22.27
CA ALA A 117 6.89 -10.66 23.30
C ALA A 117 6.08 -10.41 24.57
N PHE A 118 5.89 -9.14 24.96
CA PHE A 118 5.07 -8.74 26.10
C PHE A 118 3.56 -8.59 25.80
N GLY A 119 3.08 -9.07 24.65
CA GLY A 119 1.65 -9.01 24.28
C GLY A 119 1.12 -7.60 23.99
N GLN A 120 2.02 -6.61 23.83
CA GLN A 120 1.67 -5.20 23.58
C GLN A 120 1.55 -4.88 22.09
N GLY A 121 1.49 -5.88 21.21
CA GLY A 121 1.41 -5.72 19.76
C GLY A 121 0.21 -4.89 19.29
N HIS A 122 -0.86 -4.79 20.06
CA HIS A 122 -2.07 -4.00 19.78
C HIS A 122 -1.91 -2.49 20.04
N ARG A 123 -0.83 -2.06 20.67
CA ARG A 123 -0.56 -0.63 20.93
C ARG A 123 -0.05 0.07 19.66
N TYR A 124 -0.33 1.37 19.56
CA TYR A 124 0.31 2.21 18.56
C TYR A 124 1.82 2.20 18.69
N VAL A 125 2.55 2.18 17.59
CA VAL A 125 3.99 2.48 17.63
C VAL A 125 4.22 3.87 18.21
N PHE A 126 5.36 4.06 18.86
CA PHE A 126 5.67 5.32 19.52
C PHE A 126 5.57 6.52 18.58
N GLY A 127 4.99 7.61 19.07
CA GLY A 127 4.75 8.82 18.30
C GLY A 127 3.56 8.76 17.34
N LYS A 128 2.85 7.63 17.26
CA LYS A 128 1.62 7.46 16.48
C LYS A 128 0.39 7.43 17.39
N GLY A 129 -0.79 7.68 16.83
CA GLY A 129 -2.03 7.74 17.59
C GLY A 129 -3.25 7.75 16.69
N HIS A 130 -4.36 8.26 17.20
CA HIS A 130 -5.62 8.38 16.45
C HIS A 130 -5.45 9.25 15.19
N TYR A 131 -6.40 9.08 14.27
CA TYR A 131 -6.47 9.87 13.05
C TYR A 131 -6.36 11.38 13.33
N LYS A 132 -5.57 12.05 12.52
CA LYS A 132 -5.50 13.49 12.40
C LYS A 132 -5.57 13.89 10.93
N PRO A 133 -6.27 14.98 10.57
CA PRO A 133 -6.25 15.50 9.20
C PRO A 133 -4.80 15.79 8.76
N ALA A 134 -4.52 15.57 7.49
CA ALA A 134 -3.21 15.89 6.93
C ALA A 134 -2.99 17.43 6.95
N ASP A 135 -1.83 17.86 7.41
CA ASP A 135 -1.38 19.25 7.25
C ASP A 135 -1.13 19.51 5.76
N LEU A 136 -1.68 20.61 5.24
CA LEU A 136 -1.61 20.93 3.82
C LEU A 136 -0.26 21.53 3.41
N ASN A 137 0.51 22.06 4.37
CA ASN A 137 1.78 22.73 4.12
C ASN A 137 2.97 21.82 4.46
N LEU A 138 2.84 20.99 5.48
CA LEU A 138 3.91 20.15 6.03
C LEU A 138 3.77 18.66 5.66
N ASN A 139 2.79 18.31 4.81
CA ASN A 139 2.63 16.90 4.44
C ASN A 139 3.73 16.42 3.47
N GLU A 140 4.15 15.19 3.64
CA GLU A 140 5.14 14.51 2.78
C GLU A 140 4.47 13.57 1.76
N LEU A 141 3.13 13.63 1.63
CA LEU A 141 2.37 12.73 0.79
C LEU A 141 2.26 13.23 -0.65
N SER A 142 1.84 14.49 -0.85
CA SER A 142 1.59 15.08 -2.17
C SER A 142 1.76 16.59 -2.16
N HIS A 143 2.12 17.17 -3.30
CA HIS A 143 2.11 18.62 -3.54
C HIS A 143 0.71 19.14 -3.88
N SER A 144 -0.25 18.28 -4.23
CA SER A 144 -1.61 18.65 -4.59
C SER A 144 -2.42 19.08 -3.36
N LYS A 145 -2.35 20.36 -3.01
CA LYS A 145 -3.17 20.92 -1.93
C LYS A 145 -4.68 20.72 -2.18
N THR A 146 -5.11 20.73 -3.43
CA THR A 146 -6.51 20.53 -3.82
C THR A 146 -6.99 19.13 -3.45
N ARG A 147 -6.26 18.09 -3.89
CA ARG A 147 -6.58 16.69 -3.60
C ARG A 147 -6.48 16.40 -2.10
N MET A 148 -5.47 16.96 -1.42
CA MET A 148 -5.34 16.83 0.05
C MET A 148 -6.49 17.51 0.80
N LYS A 149 -6.94 18.71 0.39
CA LYS A 149 -8.13 19.36 0.95
C LYS A 149 -9.38 18.52 0.75
N TRP A 150 -9.54 17.96 -0.44
CA TRP A 150 -10.66 17.07 -0.76
C TRP A 150 -10.65 15.84 0.17
N MET A 151 -9.51 15.15 0.34
CA MET A 151 -9.39 14.03 1.27
C MET A 151 -9.70 14.40 2.72
N ASN A 152 -9.20 15.53 3.20
CA ASN A 152 -9.53 16.03 4.54
C ASN A 152 -11.04 16.29 4.69
N ARG A 153 -11.71 16.79 3.64
CA ARG A 153 -13.17 16.99 3.62
C ARG A 153 -13.93 15.67 3.65
N VAL A 154 -13.49 14.68 2.87
CA VAL A 154 -14.07 13.32 2.85
C VAL A 154 -13.96 12.69 4.24
N ASN A 155 -12.78 12.71 4.84
CA ASN A 155 -12.54 12.16 6.17
C ASN A 155 -13.39 12.87 7.22
N ARG A 156 -13.48 14.21 7.19
CA ARG A 156 -14.30 14.99 8.16
C ARG A 156 -15.77 14.56 8.14
N LYS A 157 -16.30 14.23 6.95
CA LYS A 157 -17.69 13.80 6.78
C LYS A 157 -17.93 12.32 7.10
N ARG A 158 -16.87 11.51 7.23
CA ARG A 158 -16.96 10.06 7.32
C ARG A 158 -16.03 9.50 8.40
N ALA A 159 -16.40 9.70 9.67
CA ALA A 159 -15.60 9.24 10.81
C ALA A 159 -15.31 7.71 10.76
N ALA A 160 -16.20 6.93 10.16
CA ALA A 160 -16.05 5.49 10.02
C ALA A 160 -14.79 5.07 9.25
N ILE A 161 -14.31 5.92 8.32
CA ILE A 161 -13.08 5.60 7.55
C ILE A 161 -11.79 6.14 8.20
N HIS A 162 -11.87 6.79 9.36
CA HIS A 162 -10.68 7.31 10.03
C HIS A 162 -9.70 6.19 10.34
N LEU A 163 -8.48 6.31 9.87
CA LEU A 163 -7.38 5.43 10.17
C LEU A 163 -6.28 6.22 10.84
N GLY A 164 -5.97 5.85 12.07
CA GLY A 164 -4.83 6.38 12.83
C GLY A 164 -3.53 5.67 12.46
N GLY A 165 -2.54 5.75 13.34
CA GLY A 165 -1.25 5.12 13.13
C GLY A 165 -1.31 3.59 13.18
N PRO A 166 -0.22 2.93 12.74
CA PRO A 166 -0.07 1.49 12.83
C PRO A 166 0.18 1.04 14.28
N THR A 167 -0.12 -0.23 14.54
CA THR A 167 0.25 -0.91 15.78
C THR A 167 1.63 -1.57 15.64
N PHE A 168 2.25 -1.93 16.77
CA PHE A 168 3.51 -2.69 16.78
C PHE A 168 3.37 -4.01 16.00
N ARG A 169 2.24 -4.73 16.16
CA ARG A 169 1.98 -5.97 15.39
C ARG A 169 1.94 -5.71 13.90
N TRP A 170 1.23 -4.69 13.45
CA TRP A 170 1.15 -4.36 12.04
C TRP A 170 2.53 -4.08 11.43
N VAL A 171 3.35 -3.27 12.14
CA VAL A 171 4.72 -2.96 11.68
C VAL A 171 5.59 -4.22 11.68
N HIS A 172 5.50 -5.06 12.72
CA HIS A 172 6.21 -6.34 12.79
C HIS A 172 5.89 -7.25 11.59
N LEU A 173 4.61 -7.40 11.27
CA LEU A 173 4.15 -8.20 10.12
C LEU A 173 4.66 -7.64 8.79
N CYS A 174 4.59 -6.31 8.60
CA CYS A 174 5.11 -5.68 7.40
C CYS A 174 6.63 -5.83 7.26
N LEU A 175 7.38 -5.67 8.34
CA LEU A 175 8.83 -5.89 8.35
C LEU A 175 9.20 -7.32 7.93
N ASN A 176 8.50 -8.32 8.47
CA ASN A 176 8.72 -9.72 8.11
C ASN A 176 8.37 -9.98 6.64
N ALA A 177 7.27 -9.41 6.15
CA ALA A 177 6.91 -9.48 4.74
C ALA A 177 7.98 -8.83 3.85
N ILE A 178 8.48 -7.64 4.21
CA ILE A 178 9.52 -6.96 3.44
C ILE A 178 10.83 -7.76 3.45
N LYS A 179 11.23 -8.31 4.59
CA LYS A 179 12.44 -9.15 4.70
C LYS A 179 12.36 -10.42 3.84
N ALA A 180 11.16 -10.93 3.58
CA ALA A 180 10.95 -12.12 2.74
C ALA A 180 10.90 -11.79 1.24
N LEU A 181 10.78 -10.54 0.82
CA LEU A 181 10.66 -10.13 -0.59
C LEU A 181 11.72 -10.74 -1.51
N PRO A 182 13.02 -10.88 -1.14
CA PRO A 182 14.00 -11.51 -2.02
C PRO A 182 13.67 -12.96 -2.42
N LYS A 183 12.84 -13.66 -1.63
CA LYS A 183 12.37 -15.02 -1.95
C LYS A 183 11.02 -15.02 -2.70
N ILE A 184 10.28 -13.95 -2.61
CA ILE A 184 8.93 -13.80 -3.18
C ILE A 184 9.00 -13.22 -4.60
N ILE A 185 9.73 -12.12 -4.79
CA ILE A 185 9.82 -11.37 -6.03
C ILE A 185 10.19 -12.23 -7.25
N PRO A 186 11.18 -13.16 -7.19
CA PRO A 186 11.54 -13.97 -8.35
C PRO A 186 10.43 -14.86 -8.92
N ARG A 187 9.33 -15.02 -8.18
CA ARG A 187 8.15 -15.80 -8.57
C ARG A 187 7.08 -14.97 -9.28
N VAL A 188 7.29 -13.67 -9.44
CA VAL A 188 6.39 -12.76 -10.18
C VAL A 188 6.80 -12.74 -11.64
N GLU A 189 6.18 -13.59 -12.45
CA GLU A 189 6.58 -13.85 -13.84
C GLU A 189 6.01 -12.85 -14.86
N ILE A 190 5.07 -12.00 -14.46
CA ILE A 190 4.45 -11.00 -15.35
C ILE A 190 5.30 -9.72 -15.45
N PRO A 191 5.15 -8.93 -16.53
CA PRO A 191 5.77 -7.61 -16.61
C PRO A 191 5.30 -6.67 -15.50
N VAL A 192 6.25 -6.02 -14.82
CA VAL A 192 6.01 -5.08 -13.72
C VAL A 192 6.68 -3.74 -14.02
N LEU A 193 5.92 -2.64 -13.91
CA LEU A 193 6.46 -1.29 -13.90
C LEU A 193 6.48 -0.76 -12.47
N ILE A 194 7.64 -0.34 -12.00
CA ILE A 194 7.80 0.29 -10.67
C ILE A 194 7.94 1.79 -10.85
N LEU A 195 7.01 2.56 -10.27
CA LEU A 195 7.09 4.01 -10.23
C LEU A 195 7.69 4.44 -8.88
N GLN A 196 8.82 5.13 -8.94
CA GLN A 196 9.53 5.64 -7.77
C GLN A 196 9.38 7.16 -7.67
N ALA A 197 8.90 7.66 -6.54
CA ALA A 197 8.83 9.09 -6.28
C ALA A 197 10.25 9.66 -5.98
N GLU A 198 10.62 10.77 -6.65
CA GLU A 198 11.93 11.41 -6.38
C GLU A 198 12.01 12.00 -4.97
N LYS A 199 10.91 12.59 -4.47
CA LYS A 199 10.84 13.22 -3.13
C LYS A 199 10.24 12.29 -2.07
N GLU A 200 10.53 10.98 -2.17
CA GLU A 200 10.01 9.97 -1.25
C GLU A 200 10.54 10.14 0.18
N LYS A 201 9.64 10.13 1.17
CA LYS A 201 9.95 10.21 2.60
C LYS A 201 9.11 9.28 3.48
N ILE A 202 8.17 8.57 2.88
CA ILE A 202 7.21 7.71 3.61
C ILE A 202 7.69 6.27 3.65
N VAL A 203 8.36 5.80 2.58
CA VAL A 203 8.95 4.47 2.49
C VAL A 203 10.47 4.56 2.30
N ASP A 204 11.20 3.53 2.68
CA ASP A 204 12.64 3.48 2.48
C ASP A 204 12.96 2.81 1.12
N ASN A 205 13.50 3.60 0.20
CA ASN A 205 13.86 3.15 -1.15
C ASN A 205 15.32 2.69 -1.27
N LYS A 206 16.11 2.60 -0.17
CA LYS A 206 17.52 2.22 -0.22
C LYS A 206 17.81 0.90 -0.93
N ASN A 207 16.88 -0.04 -0.82
CA ASN A 207 16.99 -1.35 -1.45
C ASN A 207 16.07 -1.54 -2.66
N LEU A 208 15.35 -0.48 -3.10
CA LEU A 208 14.35 -0.61 -4.16
C LEU A 208 14.96 -1.10 -5.46
N GLU A 209 16.09 -0.55 -5.89
CA GLU A 209 16.81 -0.98 -7.09
C GLU A 209 17.20 -2.46 -7.03
N LYS A 210 17.78 -2.90 -5.91
CA LYS A 210 18.14 -4.30 -5.69
C LYS A 210 16.93 -5.23 -5.72
N LEU A 211 15.81 -4.82 -5.12
CA LEU A 211 14.57 -5.60 -5.13
C LEU A 211 13.94 -5.60 -6.53
N THR A 212 13.99 -4.49 -7.26
CA THR A 212 13.50 -4.41 -8.64
C THR A 212 14.26 -5.37 -9.55
N ALA A 213 15.57 -5.49 -9.39
CA ALA A 213 16.41 -6.41 -10.17
C ALA A 213 16.11 -7.91 -9.92
N LEU A 214 15.34 -8.23 -8.88
CA LEU A 214 14.92 -9.63 -8.60
C LEU A 214 13.65 -10.02 -9.37
N PHE A 215 12.89 -9.08 -9.91
CA PHE A 215 11.76 -9.41 -10.76
C PHE A 215 12.27 -9.91 -12.11
N PRO A 216 11.74 -11.02 -12.65
CA PRO A 216 12.14 -11.51 -13.97
C PRO A 216 11.90 -10.51 -15.11
N HIS A 217 10.84 -9.70 -15.01
CA HIS A 217 10.40 -8.77 -16.04
C HIS A 217 9.96 -7.45 -15.46
N ALA A 218 10.87 -6.68 -14.83
CA ALA A 218 10.53 -5.37 -14.29
C ALA A 218 11.33 -4.23 -14.92
N GLU A 219 10.66 -3.11 -15.04
CA GLU A 219 11.24 -1.81 -15.34
C GLU A 219 10.96 -0.85 -14.17
N SER A 220 11.83 0.11 -13.94
CA SER A 220 11.61 1.18 -12.97
C SER A 220 11.65 2.54 -13.65
N MET A 221 10.79 3.43 -13.19
CA MET A 221 10.72 4.81 -13.64
C MET A 221 10.76 5.74 -12.42
N LEU A 222 11.72 6.65 -12.40
CA LEU A 222 11.74 7.75 -11.44
C LEU A 222 10.74 8.82 -11.92
N VAL A 223 9.80 9.20 -11.05
CA VAL A 223 8.85 10.30 -11.30
C VAL A 223 9.42 11.57 -10.68
N PRO A 224 9.90 12.52 -11.52
CA PRO A 224 10.55 13.74 -11.04
C PRO A 224 9.62 14.57 -10.17
N GLN A 225 10.17 15.18 -9.11
CA GLN A 225 9.49 16.04 -8.17
C GLN A 225 8.28 15.44 -7.43
N ALA A 226 7.84 14.21 -7.74
CA ALA A 226 6.73 13.57 -7.06
C ALA A 226 7.10 13.21 -5.61
N LYS A 227 6.15 13.38 -4.70
CA LYS A 227 6.14 12.81 -3.35
C LYS A 227 5.53 11.41 -3.38
N HIS A 228 5.39 10.79 -2.20
CA HIS A 228 4.91 9.41 -2.04
C HIS A 228 3.67 9.06 -2.86
N GLU A 229 2.69 9.95 -2.88
CA GLU A 229 1.39 9.76 -3.53
C GLU A 229 1.43 10.14 -5.03
N ILE A 230 2.28 9.47 -5.82
CA ILE A 230 2.48 9.76 -7.26
C ILE A 230 1.14 9.88 -8.00
N LEU A 231 0.24 8.93 -7.77
CA LEU A 231 -1.09 8.88 -8.41
C LEU A 231 -2.10 9.91 -7.86
N PHE A 232 -1.67 10.74 -6.93
CA PHE A 232 -2.46 11.76 -6.26
C PHE A 232 -1.72 13.10 -6.21
N GLU A 233 -0.70 13.24 -7.06
CA GLU A 233 0.06 14.48 -7.21
C GLU A 233 -0.74 15.53 -8.01
N LYS A 234 -0.24 16.75 -8.04
CA LYS A 234 -0.79 17.82 -8.90
C LYS A 234 -0.58 17.46 -10.37
N ASP A 235 -1.50 17.90 -11.21
CA ASP A 235 -1.32 17.85 -12.65
C ASP A 235 -0.16 18.79 -13.03
N ASN A 236 0.67 18.38 -13.97
CA ASN A 236 1.79 19.18 -14.48
C ASN A 236 1.33 20.03 -15.68
#